data_279c3d81acabc549afe77ed8a335baf6
#
_entry.id   279c3d81acabc549afe77ed8a335baf6
#
_cell.length_a   1.000
_cell.length_b   1.000
_cell.length_c   1.000
_cell.angle_alpha   90.00
_cell.angle_beta   90.00
_cell.angle_gamma   90.00
#
_symmetry.space_group_name_H-M   'P 1'
#
loop_
_entity.id
_entity.type
_entity.pdbx_description
1 polymer ?
#
loop_
_entity_poly.entity_id
_entity_poly.type
_entity_poly.pdbx_seq_one_letter_code
_entity_poly.pdbx_strand_id
1 'polypeptide(L)'
;MITSIIMMIAMILLFWVPIIYLFVLAVKALRKYLKSADVRKEKKTVQITLGAAIKEHRTRCKMTQEFVAESIGVSRQAVSKWESGASDPSTSNLFALAKLFGISAQELLKNVGDCE
;
A
#
# COMPACT_ATOMS: atom_id res chain seq x y z
N MET A 1 59.24 -7.17 17.31
CA MET A 1 58.00 -7.80 17.84
C MET A 1 56.80 -6.83 17.78
N ILE A 2 56.88 -5.68 18.40
CA ILE A 2 55.75 -4.67 18.43
C ILE A 2 55.41 -4.17 17.04
N THR A 3 56.39 -3.88 16.19
CA THR A 3 56.17 -3.43 14.79
C THR A 3 55.44 -4.47 13.93
N SER A 4 55.72 -5.74 14.13
CA SER A 4 55.02 -6.83 13.38
C SER A 4 53.58 -6.99 13.81
N ILE A 5 53.29 -6.78 15.08
CA ILE A 5 51.91 -6.81 15.61
C ILE A 5 51.11 -5.63 15.07
N ILE A 6 51.70 -4.44 15.04
CA ILE A 6 51.04 -3.23 14.50
C ILE A 6 50.74 -3.40 13.02
N MET A 7 51.69 -3.96 12.23
CA MET A 7 51.45 -4.25 10.80
C MET A 7 50.32 -5.26 10.58
N MET A 8 50.27 -6.34 11.39
CA MET A 8 49.18 -7.30 11.33
C MET A 8 47.81 -6.66 11.59
N ILE A 9 47.73 -5.82 12.66
CA ILE A 9 46.46 -5.11 13.00
C ILE A 9 46.07 -4.15 11.87
N ALA A 10 47.04 -3.41 11.33
CA ALA A 10 46.78 -2.49 10.21
C ALA A 10 46.25 -3.22 8.95
N MET A 11 46.81 -4.39 8.62
CA MET A 11 46.34 -5.22 7.50
C MET A 11 44.94 -5.75 7.75
N ILE A 12 44.62 -6.20 8.97
CA ILE A 12 43.30 -6.65 9.34
C ILE A 12 42.27 -5.53 9.20
N LEU A 13 42.57 -4.35 9.73
CA LEU A 13 41.69 -3.19 9.64
C LEU A 13 41.49 -2.74 8.18
N LEU A 14 42.56 -2.73 7.38
CA LEU A 14 42.50 -2.30 5.97
C LEU A 14 41.58 -3.21 5.14
N PHE A 15 41.58 -4.51 5.42
CA PHE A 15 40.75 -5.47 4.68
C PHE A 15 39.33 -5.60 5.22
N TRP A 16 39.17 -5.64 6.54
CA TRP A 16 37.86 -5.91 7.16
C TRP A 16 36.93 -4.70 7.25
N VAL A 17 37.47 -3.50 7.42
CA VAL A 17 36.65 -2.29 7.51
C VAL A 17 35.82 -2.05 6.24
N PRO A 18 36.40 -2.10 5.02
CA PRO A 18 35.59 -1.91 3.81
C PRO A 18 34.58 -3.05 3.58
N ILE A 19 34.93 -4.28 3.96
CA ILE A 19 34.01 -5.42 3.83
C ILE A 19 32.80 -5.25 4.74
N ILE A 20 33.02 -4.89 5.99
CA ILE A 20 31.93 -4.61 6.95
C ILE A 20 31.08 -3.44 6.48
N TYR A 21 31.70 -2.38 5.96
CA TYR A 21 30.99 -1.23 5.42
C TYR A 21 30.08 -1.60 4.25
N LEU A 22 30.57 -2.37 3.29
CA LEU A 22 29.80 -2.90 2.17
C LEU A 22 28.66 -3.79 2.62
N PHE A 23 28.92 -4.65 3.61
CA PHE A 23 27.89 -5.52 4.19
C PHE A 23 26.76 -4.71 4.85
N VAL A 24 27.11 -3.68 5.61
CA VAL A 24 26.12 -2.78 6.24
C VAL A 24 25.29 -2.04 5.18
N LEU A 25 25.92 -1.57 4.09
CA LEU A 25 25.21 -0.94 2.98
C LEU A 25 24.25 -1.91 2.29
N ALA A 26 24.69 -3.14 2.04
CA ALA A 26 23.87 -4.19 1.44
C ALA A 26 22.65 -4.52 2.31
N VAL A 27 22.83 -4.65 3.63
CA VAL A 27 21.73 -4.89 4.59
C VAL A 27 20.74 -3.71 4.62
N LYS A 28 21.24 -2.47 4.61
CA LYS A 28 20.37 -1.27 4.55
C LYS A 28 19.57 -1.23 3.26
N ALA A 29 20.18 -1.51 2.11
CA ALA A 29 19.48 -1.56 0.82
C ALA A 29 18.40 -2.65 0.79
N LEU A 30 18.72 -3.84 1.31
CA LEU A 30 17.79 -4.95 1.39
C LEU A 30 16.60 -4.65 2.30
N ARG A 31 16.84 -4.06 3.48
CA ARG A 31 15.77 -3.63 4.40
C ARG A 31 14.85 -2.60 3.76
N LYS A 32 15.40 -1.63 3.03
CA LYS A 32 14.61 -0.64 2.29
C LYS A 32 13.73 -1.29 1.23
N TYR A 33 14.28 -2.27 0.50
CA TYR A 33 13.54 -3.01 -0.54
C TYR A 33 12.40 -3.84 0.06
N LEU A 34 12.66 -4.59 1.13
CA LEU A 34 11.65 -5.42 1.82
C LEU A 34 10.52 -4.55 2.39
N LYS A 35 10.84 -3.44 3.06
CA LYS A 35 9.82 -2.51 3.59
C LYS A 35 8.93 -1.93 2.49
N SER A 36 9.49 -1.63 1.31
CA SER A 36 8.69 -1.15 0.16
C SER A 36 7.76 -2.22 -0.39
N ALA A 37 8.15 -3.48 -0.35
CA ALA A 37 7.32 -4.60 -0.79
C ALA A 37 6.13 -4.84 0.14
N ASP A 38 6.33 -4.73 1.46
CA ASP A 38 5.27 -4.91 2.45
C ASP A 38 4.22 -3.78 2.35
N VAL A 39 4.65 -2.54 2.28
CA VAL A 39 3.75 -1.38 2.08
C VAL A 39 2.94 -1.51 0.78
N ARG A 40 3.55 -2.05 -0.29
CA ARG A 40 2.84 -2.26 -1.56
C ARG A 40 1.78 -3.36 -1.44
N LYS A 41 2.06 -4.44 -0.71
CA LYS A 41 1.08 -5.52 -0.45
C LYS A 41 -0.08 -5.02 0.39
N GLU A 42 0.19 -4.31 1.47
CA GLU A 42 -0.83 -3.72 2.34
C GLU A 42 -1.74 -2.76 1.57
N LYS A 43 -1.17 -1.85 0.78
CA LYS A 43 -1.94 -0.93 -0.06
C LYS A 43 -2.86 -1.68 -1.04
N LYS A 44 -2.37 -2.75 -1.66
CA LYS A 44 -3.17 -3.57 -2.57
C LYS A 44 -4.32 -4.28 -1.87
N THR A 45 -4.09 -4.78 -0.66
CA THR A 45 -5.15 -5.42 0.16
C THR A 45 -6.24 -4.42 0.52
N VAL A 46 -5.88 -3.20 0.94
CA VAL A 46 -6.81 -2.11 1.21
C VAL A 46 -7.65 -1.76 -0.02
N GLN A 47 -7.05 -1.68 -1.19
CA GLN A 47 -7.78 -1.40 -2.45
C GLN A 47 -8.82 -2.48 -2.78
N ILE A 48 -8.46 -3.75 -2.61
CA ILE A 48 -9.37 -4.87 -2.88
C ILE A 48 -10.55 -4.87 -1.91
N THR A 49 -10.30 -4.65 -0.62
CA THR A 49 -11.34 -4.61 0.42
C THR A 49 -12.28 -3.41 0.25
N LEU A 50 -11.76 -2.24 -0.06
CA LEU A 50 -12.57 -1.05 -0.36
C LEU A 50 -13.45 -1.27 -1.60
N GLY A 51 -12.88 -1.83 -2.66
CA GLY A 51 -13.61 -2.16 -3.88
C GLY A 51 -14.76 -3.14 -3.63
N ALA A 52 -14.53 -4.17 -2.83
CA ALA A 52 -15.55 -5.13 -2.42
C ALA A 52 -16.67 -4.46 -1.60
N ALA A 53 -16.34 -3.55 -0.69
CA ALA A 53 -17.31 -2.79 0.09
C ALA A 53 -18.18 -1.87 -0.81
N ILE A 54 -17.58 -1.17 -1.75
CA ILE A 54 -18.31 -0.33 -2.72
C ILE A 54 -19.30 -1.20 -3.53
N LYS A 55 -18.85 -2.33 -4.04
CA LYS A 55 -19.69 -3.27 -4.80
C LYS A 55 -20.84 -3.83 -3.96
N GLU A 56 -20.58 -4.19 -2.71
CA GLU A 56 -21.57 -4.70 -1.77
C GLU A 56 -22.67 -3.68 -1.52
N HIS A 57 -22.31 -2.44 -1.14
CA HIS A 57 -23.27 -1.37 -0.89
C HIS A 57 -24.08 -1.01 -2.14
N ARG A 58 -23.43 -0.93 -3.30
CA ARG A 58 -24.10 -0.70 -4.57
C ARG A 58 -25.16 -1.80 -4.85
N THR A 59 -24.77 -3.05 -4.69
CA THR A 59 -25.66 -4.20 -4.97
C THR A 59 -26.82 -4.24 -3.97
N ARG A 60 -26.56 -3.94 -2.70
CA ARG A 60 -27.59 -3.83 -1.66
C ARG A 60 -28.62 -2.75 -1.98
N CYS A 61 -28.17 -1.62 -2.53
CA CYS A 61 -29.04 -0.54 -3.01
C CYS A 61 -29.68 -0.82 -4.38
N LYS A 62 -29.45 -1.99 -5.00
CA LYS A 62 -29.93 -2.38 -6.33
C LYS A 62 -29.55 -1.40 -7.44
N MET A 63 -28.39 -0.76 -7.31
CA MET A 63 -27.86 0.20 -8.29
C MET A 63 -26.94 -0.49 -9.31
N THR A 64 -26.93 0.01 -10.55
CA THR A 64 -25.95 -0.38 -11.58
C THR A 64 -24.67 0.46 -11.45
N GLN A 65 -23.56 -0.03 -12.01
CA GLN A 65 -22.32 0.75 -12.09
C GLN A 65 -22.52 2.05 -12.88
N GLU A 66 -23.35 2.01 -13.91
CA GLU A 66 -23.72 3.18 -14.72
C GLU A 66 -24.46 4.24 -13.90
N PHE A 67 -25.48 3.81 -13.16
CA PHE A 67 -26.26 4.71 -12.30
C PHE A 67 -25.37 5.39 -11.24
N VAL A 68 -24.49 4.63 -10.59
CA VAL A 68 -23.53 5.19 -9.60
C VAL A 68 -22.61 6.20 -10.29
N ALA A 69 -22.06 5.86 -11.45
CA ALA A 69 -21.18 6.73 -12.21
C ALA A 69 -21.83 8.07 -12.59
N GLU A 70 -23.05 8.04 -13.12
CA GLU A 70 -23.82 9.24 -13.43
C GLU A 70 -24.12 10.06 -12.19
N SER A 71 -24.51 9.41 -11.09
CA SER A 71 -24.91 10.08 -9.85
C SER A 71 -23.77 10.88 -9.20
N ILE A 72 -22.53 10.41 -9.34
CA ILE A 72 -21.35 11.06 -8.75
C ILE A 72 -20.45 11.78 -9.77
N GLY A 73 -20.84 11.78 -11.07
CA GLY A 73 -20.16 12.52 -12.11
C GLY A 73 -18.83 11.90 -12.57
N VAL A 74 -18.73 10.58 -12.63
CA VAL A 74 -17.54 9.85 -13.11
C VAL A 74 -17.91 8.88 -14.24
N SER A 75 -16.90 8.27 -14.88
CA SER A 75 -17.15 7.25 -15.89
C SER A 75 -17.51 5.89 -15.25
N ARG A 76 -18.32 5.08 -15.91
CA ARG A 76 -18.61 3.70 -15.51
C ARG A 76 -17.32 2.88 -15.32
N GLN A 77 -16.32 3.10 -16.18
CA GLN A 77 -15.03 2.44 -16.09
C GLN A 77 -14.27 2.77 -14.80
N ALA A 78 -14.40 4.00 -14.28
CA ALA A 78 -13.84 4.37 -13.00
C ALA A 78 -14.46 3.56 -11.86
N VAL A 79 -15.79 3.48 -11.81
CA VAL A 79 -16.51 2.67 -10.81
C VAL A 79 -16.10 1.18 -10.91
N SER A 80 -16.01 0.64 -12.12
CA SER A 80 -15.58 -0.75 -12.35
C SER A 80 -14.15 -1.00 -11.84
N LYS A 81 -13.22 -0.06 -12.07
CA LYS A 81 -11.85 -0.14 -11.57
C LYS A 81 -11.77 -0.07 -10.05
N TRP A 82 -12.61 0.74 -9.41
CA TRP A 82 -12.67 0.81 -7.94
C TRP A 82 -13.19 -0.51 -7.35
N GLU A 83 -14.27 -1.05 -7.89
CA GLU A 83 -14.84 -2.33 -7.42
C GLU A 83 -13.91 -3.53 -7.62
N SER A 84 -13.08 -3.51 -8.65
CA SER A 84 -12.07 -4.55 -8.90
C SER A 84 -10.77 -4.37 -8.12
N GLY A 85 -10.60 -3.25 -7.40
CA GLY A 85 -9.36 -2.91 -6.71
C GLY A 85 -8.21 -2.53 -7.65
N ALA A 86 -8.50 -2.17 -8.91
CA ALA A 86 -7.50 -1.71 -9.87
C ALA A 86 -7.07 -0.26 -9.63
N SER A 87 -7.93 0.55 -9.05
CA SER A 87 -7.66 1.93 -8.63
C SER A 87 -8.53 2.30 -7.44
N ASP A 88 -8.16 3.40 -6.75
CA ASP A 88 -8.92 3.95 -5.64
C ASP A 88 -9.77 5.14 -6.08
N PRO A 89 -10.97 5.33 -5.50
CA PRO A 89 -11.68 6.58 -5.63
C PRO A 89 -10.90 7.71 -4.93
N SER A 90 -11.00 8.92 -5.45
CA SER A 90 -10.52 10.10 -4.72
C SER A 90 -11.34 10.30 -3.44
N THR A 91 -10.80 11.06 -2.49
CA THR A 91 -11.51 11.37 -1.24
C THR A 91 -12.89 11.98 -1.51
N SER A 92 -12.99 12.89 -2.49
CA SER A 92 -14.26 13.50 -2.90
C SER A 92 -15.27 12.47 -3.42
N ASN A 93 -14.80 11.53 -4.25
CA ASN A 93 -15.64 10.46 -4.77
C ASN A 93 -16.07 9.48 -3.69
N LEU A 94 -15.19 9.22 -2.70
CA LEU A 94 -15.51 8.38 -1.56
C LEU A 94 -16.66 8.96 -0.72
N PHE A 95 -16.63 10.26 -0.44
CA PHE A 95 -17.73 10.95 0.24
C PHE A 95 -19.01 10.97 -0.59
N ALA A 96 -18.91 11.17 -1.91
CA ALA A 96 -20.06 11.11 -2.82
C ALA A 96 -20.70 9.72 -2.85
N LEU A 97 -19.90 8.66 -2.89
CA LEU A 97 -20.37 7.26 -2.79
C LEU A 97 -21.08 7.00 -1.46
N ALA A 98 -20.48 7.39 -0.33
CA ALA A 98 -21.07 7.22 0.98
C ALA A 98 -22.45 7.93 1.07
N LYS A 99 -22.53 9.16 0.58
CA LYS A 99 -23.77 9.92 0.51
C LYS A 99 -24.83 9.24 -0.38
N LEU A 100 -24.41 8.74 -1.53
CA LEU A 100 -25.30 8.02 -2.47
C LEU A 100 -25.86 6.74 -1.85
N PHE A 101 -25.05 6.00 -1.10
CA PHE A 101 -25.46 4.77 -0.41
C PHE A 101 -26.19 5.03 0.90
N GLY A 102 -26.27 6.28 1.37
CA GLY A 102 -26.94 6.63 2.61
C GLY A 102 -26.20 6.20 3.87
N ILE A 103 -24.89 6.06 3.80
CA ILE A 103 -23.99 5.65 4.91
C ILE A 103 -22.93 6.70 5.17
N SER A 104 -22.24 6.60 6.31
CA SER A 104 -21.06 7.43 6.59
C SER A 104 -19.84 6.95 5.80
N ALA A 105 -18.91 7.86 5.49
CA ALA A 105 -17.64 7.48 4.89
C ALA A 105 -16.83 6.52 5.79
N GLN A 106 -16.96 6.65 7.11
CA GLN A 106 -16.37 5.74 8.09
C GLN A 106 -16.93 4.33 7.97
N GLU A 107 -18.24 4.21 7.76
CA GLU A 107 -18.90 2.91 7.60
C GLU A 107 -18.48 2.23 6.29
N LEU A 108 -18.32 2.98 5.21
CA LEU A 108 -17.78 2.47 3.94
C LEU A 108 -16.34 1.96 4.09
N LEU A 109 -15.54 2.57 4.97
CA LEU A 109 -14.15 2.20 5.26
C LEU A 109 -14.00 1.17 6.38
N LYS A 110 -15.04 0.88 7.17
CA LYS A 110 -14.98 0.02 8.35
C LYS A 110 -14.49 -1.40 8.03
N ASN A 111 -14.93 -1.96 6.91
CA ASN A 111 -14.52 -3.30 6.46
C ASN A 111 -13.08 -3.34 5.91
N VAL A 112 -12.43 -2.20 5.77
CA VAL A 112 -11.04 -2.08 5.29
C VAL A 112 -10.03 -2.21 6.43
N GLY A 113 -10.47 -1.96 7.67
CA GLY A 113 -9.62 -2.00 8.87
C GLY A 113 -9.67 -3.29 9.69
N ASP A 114 -10.63 -4.18 9.41
CA ASP A 114 -10.86 -5.39 10.22
C ASP A 114 -10.10 -6.63 9.69
N CYS A 115 -9.03 -6.44 8.93
CA CYS A 115 -8.09 -7.52 8.61
C CYS A 115 -6.99 -7.59 9.67
N GLU A 116 -7.35 -7.90 10.91
CA GLU A 116 -6.43 -8.50 11.89
C GLU A 116 -6.44 -10.02 11.77
#